data_5da320a985f291805d785f3089c9bc7d
#
_entry.id   5da320a985f291805d785f3089c9bc7d
#
_cell.length_a   1.000
_cell.length_b   1.000
_cell.length_c   1.000
_cell.angle_alpha   90.00
_cell.angle_beta   90.00
_cell.angle_gamma   90.00
#
_symmetry.space_group_name_H-M   'P 1'
#
loop_
_entity.id
_entity.type
_entity.pdbx_description
1 polymer ?
#
loop_
_entity_poly.entity_id
_entity_poly.type
_entity_poly.pdbx_seq_one_letter_code
_entity_poly.pdbx_strand_id
1 'polypeptide(L)'
;MSPETERSLFGEILDWMLAPLLFVWPLSIAVTHYLATSVADYPYDQSLREQVLAIARQVRFERDEAQVTLSVAARALLRADEIDSVYFHVLGRSGKLLAGDSELPALKSAEALQSADPGEVYFRDDEYQGQDLRIAYMVLGEPDAAPERWVLIEVGETLEKRSQLANKIIASVILPQFVIIPLA
;
A
#
# COMPACT_ATOMS: atom_id res chain seq x y z
N MET A 1 21.62 -18.48 -60.64
CA MET A 1 20.14 -18.39 -60.55
C MET A 1 19.77 -18.51 -59.09
N SER A 2 19.58 -17.37 -58.44
CA SER A 2 19.15 -17.37 -57.02
C SER A 2 17.63 -17.54 -57.01
N PRO A 3 17.07 -18.40 -56.14
CA PRO A 3 15.64 -18.50 -56.00
C PRO A 3 15.13 -17.21 -55.36
N GLU A 4 14.43 -16.38 -56.10
CA GLU A 4 13.60 -15.33 -55.54
C GLU A 4 12.48 -16.04 -54.76
N THR A 5 12.56 -15.93 -53.45
CA THR A 5 11.45 -16.33 -52.56
C THR A 5 10.27 -15.41 -52.89
N GLU A 6 9.33 -15.91 -53.63
CA GLU A 6 8.01 -15.25 -53.85
C GLU A 6 7.40 -15.05 -52.47
N ARG A 7 7.49 -13.85 -51.92
CA ARG A 7 6.76 -13.44 -50.72
C ARG A 7 5.29 -13.50 -51.09
N SER A 8 4.61 -14.48 -50.55
CA SER A 8 3.18 -14.61 -50.72
C SER A 8 2.50 -13.35 -50.18
N LEU A 9 1.67 -12.70 -50.96
CA LEU A 9 0.84 -11.56 -50.53
C LEU A 9 0.08 -11.86 -49.26
N PHE A 10 -0.30 -13.14 -49.05
CA PHE A 10 -0.93 -13.60 -47.84
C PHE A 10 0.01 -13.50 -46.61
N GLY A 11 1.29 -13.86 -46.76
CA GLY A 11 2.29 -13.73 -45.68
C GLY A 11 2.53 -12.28 -45.31
N GLU A 12 2.58 -11.36 -46.27
CA GLU A 12 2.78 -9.94 -46.04
C GLU A 12 1.58 -9.31 -45.31
N ILE A 13 0.34 -9.69 -45.67
CA ILE A 13 -0.87 -9.25 -44.97
C ILE A 13 -0.90 -9.82 -43.55
N LEU A 14 -0.50 -11.07 -43.37
CA LEU A 14 -0.48 -11.73 -42.09
C LEU A 14 0.55 -11.07 -41.16
N ASP A 15 1.75 -10.74 -41.65
CA ASP A 15 2.79 -10.03 -40.89
C ASP A 15 2.33 -8.64 -40.45
N TRP A 16 1.63 -7.91 -41.35
CA TRP A 16 1.09 -6.58 -41.05
C TRP A 16 -0.05 -6.63 -39.99
N MET A 17 -0.79 -7.71 -39.93
CA MET A 17 -1.83 -7.91 -38.91
C MET A 17 -1.27 -8.44 -37.59
N LEU A 18 -0.26 -9.32 -37.65
CA LEU A 18 0.36 -9.89 -36.44
C LEU A 18 1.27 -8.91 -35.71
N ALA A 19 1.97 -8.02 -36.42
CA ALA A 19 2.89 -7.07 -35.81
C ALA A 19 2.21 -6.17 -34.76
N PRO A 20 1.08 -5.48 -35.04
CA PRO A 20 0.41 -4.70 -34.01
C PRO A 20 -0.15 -5.55 -32.88
N LEU A 21 -0.60 -6.77 -33.16
CA LEU A 21 -1.13 -7.68 -32.12
C LEU A 21 -0.05 -8.07 -31.12
N LEU A 22 1.19 -8.32 -31.59
CA LEU A 22 2.34 -8.64 -30.75
C LEU A 22 2.73 -7.49 -29.81
N PHE A 23 2.42 -6.25 -30.15
CA PHE A 23 2.65 -5.09 -29.28
C PHE A 23 1.46 -4.79 -28.36
N VAL A 24 0.25 -4.87 -28.88
CA VAL A 24 -0.96 -4.54 -28.11
C VAL A 24 -1.20 -5.52 -26.98
N TRP A 25 -0.92 -6.80 -27.19
CA TRP A 25 -1.18 -7.83 -26.17
C TRP A 25 -0.29 -7.67 -24.91
N PRO A 26 1.06 -7.61 -25.01
CA PRO A 26 1.88 -7.38 -23.82
C PRO A 26 1.63 -6.00 -23.18
N LEU A 27 1.32 -4.98 -23.99
CA LEU A 27 0.93 -3.67 -23.47
C LEU A 27 -0.37 -3.75 -22.65
N SER A 28 -1.37 -4.50 -23.14
CA SER A 28 -2.63 -4.73 -22.43
C SER A 28 -2.40 -5.43 -21.08
N ILE A 29 -1.51 -6.44 -21.05
CA ILE A 29 -1.15 -7.14 -19.83
C ILE A 29 -0.46 -6.18 -18.83
N ALA A 30 0.50 -5.38 -19.29
CA ALA A 30 1.21 -4.43 -18.45
C ALA A 30 0.27 -3.35 -17.86
N VAL A 31 -0.62 -2.81 -18.68
CA VAL A 31 -1.64 -1.83 -18.23
C VAL A 31 -2.61 -2.47 -17.24
N THR A 32 -3.07 -3.68 -17.51
CA THR A 32 -3.98 -4.39 -16.59
C THR A 32 -3.30 -4.67 -15.26
N HIS A 33 -2.04 -5.09 -15.26
CA HIS A 33 -1.28 -5.31 -14.04
C HIS A 33 -1.14 -4.02 -13.22
N TYR A 34 -0.75 -2.94 -13.87
CA TYR A 34 -0.60 -1.64 -13.21
C TYR A 34 -1.93 -1.13 -12.62
N LEU A 35 -3.02 -1.21 -13.37
CA LEU A 35 -4.34 -0.79 -12.88
C LEU A 35 -4.85 -1.68 -11.76
N ALA A 36 -4.63 -3.00 -11.85
CA ALA A 36 -5.08 -3.94 -10.83
C ALA A 36 -4.44 -3.67 -9.47
N THR A 37 -3.13 -3.40 -9.44
CA THR A 37 -2.42 -3.06 -8.21
C THR A 37 -2.89 -1.71 -7.66
N SER A 38 -2.96 -0.67 -8.50
CA SER A 38 -3.40 0.66 -8.07
C SER A 38 -4.84 0.68 -7.53
N VAL A 39 -5.76 -0.09 -8.14
CA VAL A 39 -7.15 -0.20 -7.67
C VAL A 39 -7.23 -1.01 -6.38
N ALA A 40 -6.39 -2.04 -6.24
CA ALA A 40 -6.36 -2.85 -5.04
C ALA A 40 -5.84 -2.06 -3.81
N ASP A 41 -4.90 -1.14 -3.99
CA ASP A 41 -4.28 -0.40 -2.89
C ASP A 41 -5.21 0.64 -2.24
N TYR A 42 -6.05 1.30 -3.04
CA TYR A 42 -6.87 2.42 -2.58
C TYR A 42 -7.77 2.12 -1.36
N PRO A 43 -8.58 1.04 -1.33
CA PRO A 43 -9.45 0.76 -0.18
C PRO A 43 -8.68 0.45 1.10
N TYR A 44 -7.51 -0.18 0.98
CA TYR A 44 -6.67 -0.52 2.13
C TYR A 44 -5.95 0.71 2.69
N ASP A 45 -5.44 1.59 1.83
CA ASP A 45 -4.87 2.86 2.28
C ASP A 45 -5.92 3.74 2.96
N GLN A 46 -7.17 3.71 2.49
CA GLN A 46 -8.29 4.38 3.15
C GLN A 46 -8.57 3.78 4.53
N SER A 47 -8.56 2.44 4.65
CA SER A 47 -8.72 1.75 5.93
C SER A 47 -7.62 2.11 6.92
N LEU A 48 -6.36 2.07 6.49
CA LEU A 48 -5.22 2.48 7.31
C LEU A 48 -5.32 3.94 7.77
N ARG A 49 -5.74 4.85 6.87
CA ARG A 49 -6.01 6.25 7.20
C ARG A 49 -7.04 6.37 8.32
N GLU A 50 -8.14 5.65 8.22
CA GLU A 50 -9.21 5.67 9.22
C GLU A 50 -8.74 5.14 10.57
N GLN A 51 -7.92 4.10 10.57
CA GLN A 51 -7.32 3.53 11.79
C GLN A 51 -6.37 4.52 12.48
N VAL A 52 -5.48 5.19 11.73
CA VAL A 52 -4.61 6.25 12.27
C VAL A 52 -5.44 7.36 12.88
N LEU A 53 -6.47 7.85 12.18
CA LEU A 53 -7.37 8.90 12.67
C LEU A 53 -8.15 8.45 13.90
N ALA A 54 -8.56 7.17 13.98
CA ALA A 54 -9.24 6.63 15.14
C ALA A 54 -8.35 6.61 16.38
N ILE A 55 -7.07 6.23 16.22
CA ILE A 55 -6.07 6.28 17.30
C ILE A 55 -5.79 7.72 17.70
N ALA A 56 -5.65 8.63 16.74
CA ALA A 56 -5.39 10.04 16.98
C ALA A 56 -6.44 10.69 17.87
N ARG A 57 -7.71 10.34 17.69
CA ARG A 57 -8.82 10.83 18.54
C ARG A 57 -8.75 10.34 19.99
N GLN A 58 -7.94 9.30 20.27
CA GLN A 58 -7.73 8.77 21.63
C GLN A 58 -6.49 9.35 22.30
N VAL A 59 -5.70 10.13 21.58
CA VAL A 59 -4.55 10.88 22.15
C VAL A 59 -5.09 12.10 22.88
N ARG A 60 -4.67 12.26 24.13
CA ARG A 60 -4.97 13.43 24.96
C ARG A 60 -3.68 14.00 25.50
N PHE A 61 -3.61 15.32 25.55
CA PHE A 61 -2.47 16.02 26.17
C PHE A 61 -2.92 16.53 27.55
N GLU A 62 -2.44 15.88 28.60
CA GLU A 62 -2.71 16.26 29.99
C GLU A 62 -1.41 16.74 30.64
N ARG A 63 -1.40 17.94 31.20
CA ARG A 63 -0.23 18.54 31.88
C ARG A 63 1.05 18.49 31.05
N ASP A 64 0.92 18.77 29.75
CA ASP A 64 1.96 18.72 28.73
C ASP A 64 2.54 17.33 28.39
N GLU A 65 1.99 16.26 28.94
CA GLU A 65 2.30 14.88 28.55
C GLU A 65 1.21 14.31 27.64
N ALA A 66 1.63 13.61 26.58
CA ALA A 66 0.72 12.88 25.73
C ALA A 66 0.33 11.54 26.40
N GLN A 67 -0.96 11.33 26.54
CA GLN A 67 -1.54 10.07 27.05
C GLN A 67 -2.40 9.43 25.97
N VAL A 68 -2.33 8.11 25.87
CA VAL A 68 -3.11 7.32 24.91
C VAL A 68 -3.91 6.29 25.67
N THR A 69 -5.23 6.42 25.61
CA THR A 69 -6.13 5.48 26.30
C THR A 69 -6.91 4.67 25.27
N LEU A 70 -6.29 3.60 24.76
CA LEU A 70 -6.98 2.64 23.92
C LEU A 70 -7.71 1.59 24.79
N SER A 71 -9.02 1.50 24.63
CA SER A 71 -9.81 0.45 25.27
C SER A 71 -9.40 -0.93 24.75
N VAL A 72 -9.64 -1.97 25.54
CA VAL A 72 -9.38 -3.36 25.11
C VAL A 72 -10.18 -3.69 23.84
N ALA A 73 -11.41 -3.18 23.74
CA ALA A 73 -12.24 -3.36 22.56
C ALA A 73 -11.65 -2.68 21.31
N ALA A 74 -11.11 -1.46 21.44
CA ALA A 74 -10.45 -0.76 20.35
C ALA A 74 -9.20 -1.50 19.85
N ARG A 75 -8.37 -2.04 20.77
CA ARG A 75 -7.21 -2.87 20.41
C ARG A 75 -7.62 -4.18 19.72
N ALA A 76 -8.68 -4.82 20.22
CA ALA A 76 -9.20 -6.04 19.61
C ALA A 76 -9.74 -5.77 18.20
N LEU A 77 -10.40 -4.64 17.99
CA LEU A 77 -10.91 -4.25 16.67
C LEU A 77 -9.79 -3.97 15.66
N LEU A 78 -8.71 -3.32 16.08
CA LEU A 78 -7.53 -3.08 15.25
C LEU A 78 -6.85 -4.39 14.83
N ARG A 79 -6.94 -5.44 15.63
CA ARG A 79 -6.35 -6.77 15.41
C ARG A 79 -7.34 -7.81 14.91
N ALA A 80 -8.59 -7.43 14.61
CA ALA A 80 -9.65 -8.35 14.20
C ALA A 80 -9.53 -8.84 12.75
N ASP A 81 -8.44 -8.55 12.06
CA ASP A 81 -8.20 -9.03 10.73
C ASP A 81 -7.74 -10.49 10.74
N GLU A 82 -8.37 -11.34 9.91
CA GLU A 82 -8.08 -12.77 9.84
C GLU A 82 -6.95 -13.12 8.86
N ILE A 83 -6.64 -12.23 7.92
CA ILE A 83 -5.68 -12.50 6.84
C ILE A 83 -4.43 -11.67 7.02
N ASP A 84 -4.59 -10.34 7.21
CA ASP A 84 -3.47 -9.44 7.41
C ASP A 84 -3.20 -9.19 8.89
N SER A 85 -1.92 -9.09 9.22
CA SER A 85 -1.50 -8.67 10.56
C SER A 85 -1.46 -7.15 10.63
N VAL A 86 -2.19 -6.59 11.59
CA VAL A 86 -2.20 -5.15 11.84
C VAL A 86 -1.36 -4.84 13.07
N TYR A 87 -0.39 -3.97 12.92
CA TYR A 87 0.50 -3.47 13.95
C TYR A 87 0.27 -1.97 14.13
N PHE A 88 0.37 -1.48 15.34
CA PHE A 88 0.31 -0.05 15.58
C PHE A 88 1.22 0.35 16.74
N HIS A 89 1.73 1.57 16.69
CA HIS A 89 2.31 2.19 17.84
C HIS A 89 2.10 3.71 17.87
N VAL A 90 2.18 4.25 19.06
CA VAL A 90 2.19 5.69 19.31
C VAL A 90 3.46 6.03 20.06
N LEU A 91 4.27 6.87 19.46
CA LEU A 91 5.57 7.28 19.98
C LEU A 91 5.54 8.77 20.35
N GLY A 92 6.07 9.08 21.52
CA GLY A 92 6.42 10.47 21.87
C GLY A 92 7.66 10.94 21.11
N ARG A 93 7.93 12.24 21.11
CA ARG A 93 9.05 12.86 20.39
C ARG A 93 10.43 12.26 20.70
N SER A 94 10.61 11.77 21.91
CA SER A 94 11.85 11.08 22.33
C SER A 94 11.96 9.64 21.80
N GLY A 95 10.99 9.17 21.02
CA GLY A 95 10.87 7.75 20.62
C GLY A 95 10.32 6.87 21.74
N LYS A 96 9.83 7.45 22.85
CA LYS A 96 9.21 6.71 23.94
C LYS A 96 7.89 6.10 23.45
N LEU A 97 7.74 4.78 23.58
CA LEU A 97 6.48 4.08 23.30
C LEU A 97 5.43 4.50 24.32
N LEU A 98 4.35 5.10 23.87
CA LEU A 98 3.18 5.48 24.68
C LEU A 98 2.10 4.40 24.64
N ALA A 99 1.93 3.75 23.48
CA ALA A 99 0.99 2.63 23.31
C ALA A 99 1.34 1.81 22.08
N GLY A 100 0.92 0.54 22.05
CA GLY A 100 1.02 -0.33 20.89
C GLY A 100 2.21 -1.28 20.90
N ASP A 101 2.65 -1.68 19.72
CA ASP A 101 3.65 -2.70 19.49
C ASP A 101 5.05 -2.07 19.41
N SER A 102 5.97 -2.52 20.26
CA SER A 102 7.33 -1.99 20.32
C SER A 102 8.20 -2.40 19.13
N GLU A 103 7.78 -3.41 18.40
CA GLU A 103 8.57 -4.05 17.34
C GLU A 103 8.26 -3.49 15.94
N LEU A 104 7.19 -2.71 15.77
CA LEU A 104 6.89 -2.07 14.49
C LEU A 104 8.05 -1.13 14.09
N PRO A 105 8.56 -1.20 12.86
CA PRO A 105 9.61 -0.30 12.40
C PRO A 105 9.16 1.15 12.48
N ALA A 106 9.75 1.92 13.40
CA ALA A 106 9.44 3.33 13.55
C ALA A 106 10.03 4.15 12.39
N LEU A 107 9.36 5.22 12.01
CA LEU A 107 9.86 6.19 11.04
C LEU A 107 11.20 6.77 11.53
N LYS A 108 12.29 6.39 10.88
CA LYS A 108 13.67 6.76 11.26
C LYS A 108 14.12 8.09 10.65
N SER A 109 13.42 8.56 9.61
CA SER A 109 13.79 9.79 8.92
C SER A 109 13.35 11.01 9.71
N ALA A 110 14.30 11.70 10.33
CA ALA A 110 14.04 12.99 10.96
C ALA A 110 13.50 14.04 9.97
N GLU A 111 13.92 13.94 8.70
CA GLU A 111 13.45 14.83 7.63
C GLU A 111 11.98 14.61 7.32
N ALA A 112 11.54 13.35 7.21
CA ALA A 112 10.13 13.03 6.98
C ALA A 112 9.24 13.48 8.13
N LEU A 113 9.72 13.35 9.37
CA LEU A 113 9.01 13.85 10.55
C LEU A 113 8.92 15.39 10.59
N GLN A 114 9.95 16.09 10.13
CA GLN A 114 9.97 17.56 10.09
C GLN A 114 9.16 18.14 8.93
N SER A 115 9.03 17.40 7.85
CA SER A 115 8.26 17.81 6.66
C SER A 115 6.79 17.39 6.71
N ALA A 116 6.38 16.59 7.68
CA ALA A 116 5.00 16.16 7.82
C ALA A 116 4.14 17.27 8.43
N ASP A 117 3.10 17.67 7.72
CA ASP A 117 2.10 18.61 8.23
C ASP A 117 1.31 17.96 9.37
N PRO A 118 1.19 18.63 10.54
CA PRO A 118 0.46 18.07 11.67
C PRO A 118 -1.00 17.75 11.32
N GLY A 119 -1.44 16.56 11.66
CA GLY A 119 -2.81 16.10 11.40
C GLY A 119 -3.06 15.51 10.02
N GLU A 120 -2.07 15.55 9.12
CA GLU A 120 -2.13 14.86 7.85
C GLU A 120 -1.63 13.41 7.93
N VAL A 121 -2.24 12.52 7.16
CA VAL A 121 -1.86 11.10 7.10
C VAL A 121 -1.03 10.85 5.86
N TYR A 122 0.16 10.34 6.08
CA TYR A 122 1.13 9.94 5.07
C TYR A 122 1.26 8.43 5.02
N PHE A 123 1.79 7.91 3.92
CA PHE A 123 2.00 6.49 3.72
C PHE A 123 3.45 6.20 3.36
N ARG A 124 3.94 5.05 3.83
CA ARG A 124 5.23 4.49 3.44
C ARG A 124 5.17 2.98 3.36
N ASP A 125 6.08 2.41 2.60
CA ASP A 125 6.28 0.97 2.57
C ASP A 125 7.50 0.63 3.43
N ASP A 126 7.44 -0.51 4.13
CA ASP A 126 8.51 -1.02 4.98
C ASP A 126 8.44 -2.56 5.00
N GLU A 127 9.38 -3.19 5.66
CA GLU A 127 9.43 -4.63 5.86
C GLU A 127 9.51 -4.97 7.35
N TYR A 128 8.72 -5.94 7.78
CA TYR A 128 8.74 -6.44 9.14
C TYR A 128 8.66 -7.96 9.16
N GLN A 129 9.61 -8.61 9.82
CA GLN A 129 9.70 -10.08 9.91
C GLN A 129 9.67 -10.81 8.55
N GLY A 130 10.24 -10.19 7.50
CA GLY A 130 10.26 -10.75 6.15
C GLY A 130 8.92 -10.61 5.39
N GLN A 131 8.01 -9.78 5.89
CA GLN A 131 6.74 -9.45 5.22
C GLN A 131 6.72 -7.98 4.85
N ASP A 132 6.28 -7.68 3.64
CA ASP A 132 6.05 -6.31 3.20
C ASP A 132 4.91 -5.67 3.99
N LEU A 133 5.13 -4.46 4.48
CA LEU A 133 4.18 -3.66 5.22
C LEU A 133 3.85 -2.36 4.47
N ARG A 134 2.58 -2.02 4.47
CA ARG A 134 2.12 -0.66 4.21
C ARG A 134 1.84 0.03 5.52
N ILE A 135 2.51 1.16 5.78
CA ILE A 135 2.39 1.91 7.02
C ILE A 135 1.78 3.27 6.72
N ALA A 136 0.67 3.57 7.38
CA ALA A 136 0.14 4.93 7.48
C ALA A 136 0.67 5.58 8.74
N TYR A 137 1.09 6.84 8.65
CA TYR A 137 1.56 7.59 9.81
C TYR A 137 1.04 9.02 9.84
N MET A 138 0.94 9.57 11.03
CA MET A 138 0.51 10.93 11.28
C MET A 138 1.26 11.52 12.47
N VAL A 139 1.60 12.78 12.35
CA VAL A 139 2.15 13.59 13.45
C VAL A 139 1.03 14.41 14.09
N LEU A 140 0.89 14.32 15.39
CA LEU A 140 0.02 15.19 16.19
C LEU A 140 0.87 16.13 17.04
N GLY A 141 0.44 17.38 17.10
CA GLY A 141 1.15 18.46 17.81
C GLY A 141 1.84 19.39 16.82
N GLU A 142 2.23 20.56 17.32
CA GLU A 142 2.98 21.53 16.53
C GLU A 142 4.45 21.14 16.53
N PRO A 143 5.19 21.25 15.40
CA PRO A 143 6.62 20.93 15.33
C PRO A 143 7.47 21.75 16.33
N ASP A 144 7.05 22.98 16.62
CA ASP A 144 7.70 23.91 17.55
C ASP A 144 7.12 23.87 18.97
N ALA A 145 6.10 23.02 19.21
CA ALA A 145 5.55 22.86 20.56
C ALA A 145 6.55 22.18 21.50
N ALA A 146 6.28 22.29 22.81
CA ALA A 146 7.06 21.57 23.80
C ALA A 146 7.17 20.07 23.44
N PRO A 147 8.33 19.45 23.65
CA PRO A 147 8.60 18.05 23.25
C PRO A 147 7.53 17.05 23.70
N GLU A 148 6.86 17.34 24.79
CA GLU A 148 5.84 16.54 25.42
C GLU A 148 4.51 16.57 24.66
N ARG A 149 4.31 17.57 23.78
CA ARG A 149 3.08 17.78 22.98
C ARG A 149 3.18 17.27 21.55
N TRP A 150 4.10 16.39 21.29
CA TRP A 150 4.29 15.82 19.96
C TRP A 150 4.24 14.30 20.02
N VAL A 151 3.45 13.70 19.16
CA VAL A 151 3.34 12.26 19.02
C VAL A 151 3.35 11.83 17.56
N LEU A 152 3.99 10.72 17.29
CA LEU A 152 3.92 9.99 16.03
C LEU A 152 3.00 8.80 16.22
N ILE A 153 1.99 8.69 15.37
CA ILE A 153 1.07 7.56 15.32
C ILE A 153 1.37 6.82 14.03
N GLU A 154 1.63 5.53 14.13
CA GLU A 154 1.86 4.65 12.99
C GLU A 154 0.97 3.42 13.09
N VAL A 155 0.39 3.04 11.96
CA VAL A 155 -0.39 1.80 11.78
C VAL A 155 0.12 1.12 10.54
N GLY A 156 0.58 -0.11 10.67
CA GLY A 156 1.07 -0.95 9.57
C GLY A 156 0.20 -2.18 9.37
N GLU A 157 0.02 -2.56 8.13
CA GLU A 157 -0.71 -3.76 7.72
C GLU A 157 0.11 -4.54 6.69
N THR A 158 0.12 -5.86 6.78
CA THR A 158 0.75 -6.72 5.77
C THR A 158 -0.02 -6.65 4.44
N LEU A 159 0.65 -6.99 3.34
CA LEU A 159 0.09 -6.80 1.99
C LEU A 159 -0.60 -8.05 1.42
N GLU A 160 -0.89 -9.07 2.25
CA GLU A 160 -1.41 -10.35 1.79
C GLU A 160 -2.77 -10.21 1.08
N LYS A 161 -3.73 -9.47 1.65
CA LYS A 161 -5.04 -9.23 1.03
C LYS A 161 -4.94 -8.45 -0.26
N ARG A 162 -4.08 -7.43 -0.29
CA ARG A 162 -3.86 -6.60 -1.50
C ARG A 162 -3.33 -7.48 -2.62
N SER A 163 -2.34 -8.31 -2.32
CA SER A 163 -1.77 -9.27 -3.25
C SER A 163 -2.81 -10.27 -3.76
N GLN A 164 -3.63 -10.83 -2.87
CA GLN A 164 -4.72 -11.74 -3.25
C GLN A 164 -5.77 -11.05 -4.13
N LEU A 165 -6.15 -9.82 -3.83
CA LEU A 165 -7.11 -9.06 -4.63
C LEU A 165 -6.54 -8.72 -6.00
N ALA A 166 -5.32 -8.22 -6.07
CA ALA A 166 -4.63 -7.93 -7.33
C ALA A 166 -4.54 -9.19 -8.20
N ASN A 167 -4.14 -10.31 -7.62
CA ASN A 167 -4.04 -11.58 -8.33
C ASN A 167 -5.39 -12.06 -8.85
N LYS A 168 -6.49 -11.89 -8.09
CA LYS A 168 -7.85 -12.21 -8.57
C LYS A 168 -8.26 -11.35 -9.76
N ILE A 169 -7.98 -10.04 -9.70
CA ILE A 169 -8.27 -9.11 -10.80
C ILE A 169 -7.47 -9.52 -12.04
N ILE A 170 -6.16 -9.71 -11.88
CA ILE A 170 -5.25 -10.11 -12.96
C ILE A 170 -5.73 -11.42 -13.59
N ALA A 171 -6.02 -12.44 -12.80
CA ALA A 171 -6.51 -13.73 -13.29
C ALA A 171 -7.83 -13.61 -14.04
N SER A 172 -8.77 -12.80 -13.54
CA SER A 172 -10.09 -12.62 -14.18
C SER A 172 -10.01 -11.90 -15.54
N VAL A 173 -8.99 -11.07 -15.76
CA VAL A 173 -8.81 -10.34 -17.03
C VAL A 173 -7.88 -11.08 -17.98
N ILE A 174 -6.78 -11.63 -17.48
CA ILE A 174 -5.74 -12.24 -18.33
C ILE A 174 -6.16 -13.66 -18.77
N LEU A 175 -6.74 -14.45 -17.88
CA LEU A 175 -7.09 -15.84 -18.20
C LEU A 175 -8.02 -15.96 -19.43
N PRO A 176 -9.09 -15.18 -19.57
CA PRO A 176 -9.94 -15.20 -20.77
C PRO A 176 -9.18 -14.81 -22.06
N GLN A 177 -8.18 -13.94 -21.98
CA GLN A 177 -7.41 -13.52 -23.16
C GLN A 177 -6.63 -14.69 -23.78
N PHE A 178 -6.10 -15.60 -22.96
CA PHE A 178 -5.41 -16.80 -23.45
C PHE A 178 -6.33 -17.80 -24.15
N VAL A 179 -7.64 -17.73 -23.90
CA VAL A 179 -8.63 -18.56 -24.57
C VAL A 179 -9.18 -17.88 -25.81
N ILE A 180 -9.49 -16.61 -25.75
CA ILE A 180 -10.15 -15.86 -26.83
C ILE A 180 -9.20 -15.57 -27.99
N ILE A 181 -7.96 -15.15 -27.71
CA ILE A 181 -7.00 -14.76 -28.75
C ILE A 181 -6.62 -15.91 -29.70
N PRO A 182 -6.36 -17.16 -29.23
CA PRO A 182 -6.06 -18.26 -30.12
C PRO A 182 -7.28 -18.75 -30.94
N LEU A 183 -8.51 -18.37 -30.56
CA LEU A 183 -9.75 -18.78 -31.24
C LEU A 183 -10.26 -17.73 -32.25
N ALA A 184 -9.66 -16.52 -32.26
CA ALA A 184 -10.01 -15.43 -33.17
C ALA A 184 -9.16 -15.47 -34.44
#